data_624d1cc47cc7eb3ce837f061ab781960
#
_entry.id   624d1cc47cc7eb3ce837f061ab781960
#
_cell.length_a   1.000
_cell.length_b   1.000
_cell.length_c   1.000
_cell.angle_alpha   90.00
_cell.angle_beta   90.00
_cell.angle_gamma   90.00
#
_symmetry.space_group_name_H-M   'P 1'
#
loop_
_entity.id
_entity.type
_entity.pdbx_description
1 polymer ?
#
loop_
_entity_poly.entity_id
_entity_poly.type
_entity_poly.pdbx_seq_one_letter_code
_entity_poly.pdbx_strand_id
1 'polypeptide(L)'
;MTTFRNLSQPTGRTIHTDGRSYHFFGGTAYLGLLDNKDYIDLFKEGIDRYGLNNGTSRTNNVQLGVYADAEKFMAGRFGFEDAVLLSSGYLAAQVAVKSLVENRSVFYAPGAHPSLWIAEDPKVRLSFSAWKMEVIDKINNSSESDFVIISNAIDNLTPELFDFADFQNIAEDKNVLLILDDSHGIGVLNKNALSTDLRALGSAKNIELVVLASLAKGLGTDAGVVLGNAATLEKIRKHPIYMGASPSSPAALYALVHGNKIYEAAFDKLHQNIDVAKAFFSNLEGYHNIPNFPVFTSHDPNLYRYLVQHQVLISSFPYPLATSPLLNRIVISALHEESDISQLAEVLMSQHRLKL
;
A
#
# COMPACT_ATOMS: atom_id res chain seq x y z
N MET A 1 3.86 -31.07 7.33
CA MET A 1 4.03 -29.61 7.48
C MET A 1 2.67 -29.00 7.77
N THR A 2 2.53 -28.26 8.84
CA THR A 2 1.28 -27.50 9.14
C THR A 2 1.04 -26.53 8.01
N THR A 3 -0.12 -26.56 7.40
CA THR A 3 -0.51 -25.63 6.35
C THR A 3 -1.36 -24.54 6.97
N PHE A 4 -0.95 -23.28 6.81
CA PHE A 4 -1.73 -22.11 7.27
C PHE A 4 -2.70 -21.65 6.17
N ARG A 5 -3.41 -22.62 5.58
CA ARG A 5 -4.42 -22.41 4.54
C ARG A 5 -5.77 -22.90 5.07
N ASN A 6 -6.84 -22.34 4.52
CA ASN A 6 -8.22 -22.68 4.91
C ASN A 6 -8.54 -22.37 6.38
N LEU A 7 -8.01 -21.25 6.88
CA LEU A 7 -8.31 -20.76 8.21
C LEU A 7 -9.78 -20.28 8.28
N SER A 8 -10.47 -20.61 9.37
CA SER A 8 -11.86 -20.18 9.66
C SER A 8 -11.91 -19.03 10.67
N GLN A 9 -10.89 -18.19 10.70
CA GLN A 9 -10.73 -17.04 11.57
C GLN A 9 -10.07 -15.87 10.82
N PRO A 10 -10.19 -14.60 11.32
CA PRO A 10 -9.45 -13.48 10.77
C PRO A 10 -7.93 -13.71 10.87
N THR A 11 -7.16 -13.11 9.96
CA THR A 11 -5.70 -13.05 10.06
C THR A 11 -5.29 -11.88 10.97
N GLY A 12 -5.71 -11.97 12.23
CA GLY A 12 -5.45 -10.96 13.25
C GLY A 12 -4.13 -11.16 13.98
N ARG A 13 -4.07 -10.77 15.26
CA ARG A 13 -2.87 -10.85 16.11
C ARG A 13 -2.34 -12.28 16.27
N THR A 14 -3.25 -13.27 16.35
CA THR A 14 -2.92 -14.68 16.53
C THR A 14 -3.66 -15.56 15.53
N ILE A 15 -3.02 -16.65 15.13
CA ILE A 15 -3.62 -17.69 14.30
C ILE A 15 -3.65 -19.01 15.09
N HIS A 16 -4.84 -19.60 15.17
CA HIS A 16 -5.06 -20.89 15.82
C HIS A 16 -5.28 -21.96 14.75
N THR A 17 -4.44 -22.97 14.74
CA THR A 17 -4.57 -24.12 13.84
C THR A 17 -3.90 -25.35 14.44
N ASP A 18 -4.42 -26.55 14.15
CA ASP A 18 -3.88 -27.83 14.63
C ASP A 18 -3.64 -27.87 16.16
N GLY A 19 -4.53 -27.24 16.94
CA GLY A 19 -4.44 -27.17 18.40
C GLY A 19 -3.32 -26.29 18.94
N ARG A 20 -2.70 -25.44 18.10
CA ARG A 20 -1.62 -24.50 18.46
C ARG A 20 -2.02 -23.07 18.18
N SER A 21 -1.43 -22.14 18.93
CA SER A 21 -1.50 -20.71 18.70
C SER A 21 -0.18 -20.18 18.13
N TYR A 22 -0.27 -19.29 17.17
CA TYR A 22 0.89 -18.63 16.55
C TYR A 22 0.69 -17.13 16.61
N HIS A 23 1.70 -16.38 17.07
CA HIS A 23 1.73 -14.92 16.88
C HIS A 23 1.96 -14.62 15.41
N PHE A 24 1.11 -13.79 14.82
CA PHE A 24 1.14 -13.53 13.37
C PHE A 24 1.74 -12.16 13.06
N PHE A 25 2.97 -12.17 12.59
CA PHE A 25 3.74 -11.01 12.13
C PHE A 25 3.82 -10.98 10.60
N GLY A 26 2.70 -11.06 9.92
CA GLY A 26 2.63 -11.11 8.46
C GLY A 26 1.48 -10.29 7.88
N GLY A 27 1.28 -10.42 6.57
CA GLY A 27 0.24 -9.70 5.83
C GLY A 27 0.56 -8.23 5.60
N THR A 28 -0.48 -7.42 5.40
CA THR A 28 -0.39 -5.98 5.07
C THR A 28 -1.42 -5.13 5.81
N ALA A 29 -2.14 -5.70 6.77
CA ALA A 29 -3.15 -5.00 7.58
C ALA A 29 -2.48 -4.17 8.69
N TYR A 30 -1.67 -3.20 8.32
CA TYR A 30 -0.77 -2.48 9.22
C TYR A 30 -1.48 -1.84 10.42
N LEU A 31 -2.62 -1.17 10.20
CA LEU A 31 -3.41 -0.55 11.27
C LEU A 31 -4.33 -1.54 12.01
N GLY A 32 -4.34 -2.82 11.62
CA GLY A 32 -5.08 -3.86 12.33
C GLY A 32 -6.61 -3.73 12.31
N LEU A 33 -7.18 -2.94 11.39
CA LEU A 33 -8.61 -2.62 11.37
C LEU A 33 -9.49 -3.83 11.05
N LEU A 34 -8.94 -4.85 10.38
CA LEU A 34 -9.67 -6.08 10.04
C LEU A 34 -10.20 -6.85 11.26
N ASP A 35 -9.64 -6.64 12.45
CA ASP A 35 -10.02 -7.28 13.71
C ASP A 35 -10.33 -6.22 14.80
N ASN A 36 -10.43 -4.95 14.43
CA ASN A 36 -10.80 -3.88 15.33
C ASN A 36 -12.31 -3.85 15.53
N LYS A 37 -12.76 -4.08 16.79
CA LYS A 37 -14.17 -4.20 17.12
C LYS A 37 -14.98 -2.95 16.76
N ASP A 38 -14.47 -1.77 17.07
CA ASP A 38 -15.19 -0.52 16.83
C ASP A 38 -15.31 -0.25 15.31
N TYR A 39 -14.29 -0.61 14.53
CA TYR A 39 -14.35 -0.51 13.08
C TYR A 39 -15.32 -1.51 12.46
N ILE A 40 -15.37 -2.75 12.99
CA ILE A 40 -16.34 -3.77 12.59
C ILE A 40 -17.77 -3.31 12.93
N ASP A 41 -17.98 -2.66 14.06
CA ASP A 41 -19.31 -2.16 14.45
C ASP A 41 -19.76 -1.01 13.53
N LEU A 42 -18.85 -0.10 13.11
CA LEU A 42 -19.15 0.88 12.05
C LEU A 42 -19.50 0.21 10.72
N PHE A 43 -18.82 -0.89 10.37
CA PHE A 43 -19.13 -1.62 9.14
C PHE A 43 -20.55 -2.22 9.19
N LYS A 44 -20.95 -2.80 10.33
CA LYS A 44 -22.32 -3.33 10.56
C LYS A 44 -23.37 -2.22 10.49
N GLU A 45 -23.11 -1.06 11.10
CA GLU A 45 -23.97 0.12 10.98
C GLU A 45 -24.14 0.55 9.52
N GLY A 46 -23.06 0.51 8.75
CA GLY A 46 -23.08 0.75 7.31
C GLY A 46 -23.95 -0.28 6.55
N ILE A 47 -23.94 -1.56 6.96
CA ILE A 47 -24.83 -2.59 6.38
C ILE A 47 -26.29 -2.27 6.69
N ASP A 48 -26.61 -1.93 7.94
CA ASP A 48 -27.97 -1.61 8.36
C ASP A 48 -28.51 -0.38 7.59
N ARG A 49 -27.64 0.58 7.25
CA ARG A 49 -28.01 1.82 6.57
C ARG A 49 -28.10 1.70 5.05
N TYR A 50 -27.17 0.97 4.42
CA TYR A 50 -27.00 0.96 2.95
C TYR A 50 -27.14 -0.42 2.32
N GLY A 51 -27.25 -1.49 3.12
CA GLY A 51 -27.24 -2.85 2.62
C GLY A 51 -25.83 -3.36 2.29
N LEU A 52 -25.77 -4.53 1.66
CA LEU A 52 -24.51 -5.26 1.42
C LEU A 52 -23.69 -4.68 0.27
N ASN A 53 -24.34 -4.16 -0.77
CA ASN A 53 -23.71 -3.62 -1.98
C ASN A 53 -24.58 -2.58 -2.66
N ASN A 54 -24.03 -1.91 -3.68
CA ASN A 54 -24.74 -0.86 -4.42
C ASN A 54 -25.87 -1.39 -5.34
N GLY A 55 -25.87 -2.66 -5.68
CA GLY A 55 -26.84 -3.27 -6.60
C GLY A 55 -26.72 -2.82 -8.07
N THR A 56 -25.83 -1.86 -8.37
CA THR A 56 -25.62 -1.30 -9.71
C THR A 56 -24.22 -0.68 -9.85
N SER A 57 -23.84 -0.28 -11.06
CA SER A 57 -22.59 0.45 -11.31
C SER A 57 -22.65 1.92 -10.90
N ARG A 58 -21.49 2.59 -10.88
CA ARG A 58 -21.37 4.03 -10.55
C ARG A 58 -21.97 4.97 -11.61
N THR A 59 -22.38 4.45 -12.76
CA THR A 59 -22.99 5.22 -13.85
C THR A 59 -24.51 5.16 -13.88
N ASN A 60 -25.13 4.41 -12.97
CA ASN A 60 -26.57 4.39 -12.83
C ASN A 60 -27.10 5.77 -12.37
N ASN A 61 -28.29 6.15 -12.79
CA ASN A 61 -28.93 7.42 -12.40
C ASN A 61 -29.36 7.49 -10.93
N VAL A 62 -29.40 6.36 -10.23
CA VAL A 62 -29.65 6.25 -8.78
C VAL A 62 -28.37 5.84 -8.08
N GLN A 63 -27.87 6.67 -7.19
CA GLN A 63 -26.62 6.48 -6.48
C GLN A 63 -26.79 6.70 -4.97
N LEU A 64 -26.02 5.96 -4.19
CA LEU A 64 -25.90 6.17 -2.74
C LEU A 64 -24.93 7.34 -2.46
N GLY A 65 -25.30 8.24 -1.56
CA GLY A 65 -24.49 9.43 -1.23
C GLY A 65 -23.14 9.10 -0.60
N VAL A 66 -23.01 7.95 0.07
CA VAL A 66 -21.77 7.50 0.74
C VAL A 66 -20.56 7.43 -0.20
N TYR A 67 -20.77 7.23 -1.50
CA TYR A 67 -19.67 7.23 -2.47
C TYR A 67 -19.05 8.61 -2.62
N ALA A 68 -19.89 9.64 -2.81
CA ALA A 68 -19.42 11.02 -2.90
C ALA A 68 -18.80 11.49 -1.57
N ASP A 69 -19.39 11.10 -0.44
CA ASP A 69 -18.86 11.42 0.90
C ASP A 69 -17.47 10.80 1.10
N ALA A 70 -17.27 9.54 0.69
CA ALA A 70 -15.99 8.85 0.83
C ALA A 70 -14.92 9.41 -0.14
N GLU A 71 -15.27 9.75 -1.39
CA GLU A 71 -14.38 10.41 -2.34
C GLU A 71 -13.94 11.77 -1.81
N LYS A 72 -14.89 12.59 -1.31
CA LYS A 72 -14.57 13.88 -0.67
C LYS A 72 -13.71 13.73 0.58
N PHE A 73 -13.99 12.72 1.42
CA PHE A 73 -13.19 12.42 2.62
C PHE A 73 -11.74 12.08 2.25
N MET A 74 -11.54 11.21 1.25
CA MET A 74 -10.20 10.81 0.81
C MET A 74 -9.42 11.96 0.18
N ALA A 75 -10.05 12.73 -0.71
CA ALA A 75 -9.43 13.91 -1.30
C ALA A 75 -9.00 14.92 -0.22
N GLY A 76 -9.90 15.27 0.70
CA GLY A 76 -9.64 16.22 1.78
C GLY A 76 -8.57 15.74 2.76
N ARG A 77 -8.57 14.43 3.10
CA ARG A 77 -7.60 13.85 4.04
C ARG A 77 -6.16 13.90 3.52
N PHE A 78 -5.97 13.70 2.22
CA PHE A 78 -4.64 13.62 1.61
C PHE A 78 -4.26 14.87 0.78
N GLY A 79 -5.09 15.92 0.82
CA GLY A 79 -4.78 17.22 0.22
C GLY A 79 -4.87 17.26 -1.30
N PHE A 80 -5.76 16.48 -1.91
CA PHE A 80 -6.05 16.50 -3.34
C PHE A 80 -7.36 17.21 -3.64
N GLU A 81 -7.50 17.67 -4.89
CA GLU A 81 -8.71 18.33 -5.37
C GLU A 81 -9.89 17.35 -5.44
N ASP A 82 -9.63 16.11 -5.88
CA ASP A 82 -10.65 15.11 -6.14
C ASP A 82 -10.14 13.69 -5.88
N ALA A 83 -11.08 12.75 -5.76
CA ALA A 83 -10.81 11.33 -5.61
C ALA A 83 -11.80 10.48 -6.39
N VAL A 84 -11.38 9.30 -6.84
CA VAL A 84 -12.24 8.27 -7.43
C VAL A 84 -12.04 6.97 -6.67
N LEU A 85 -13.13 6.35 -6.22
CA LEU A 85 -13.10 5.08 -5.51
C LEU A 85 -13.53 3.92 -6.42
N LEU A 86 -12.79 2.81 -6.33
CA LEU A 86 -13.03 1.55 -7.03
C LEU A 86 -13.03 0.39 -6.01
N SER A 87 -13.48 -0.78 -6.42
CA SER A 87 -13.64 -1.94 -5.53
C SER A 87 -12.32 -2.59 -5.08
N SER A 88 -11.19 -2.22 -5.64
CA SER A 88 -9.86 -2.69 -5.17
C SER A 88 -8.74 -1.78 -5.66
N GLY A 89 -7.59 -1.82 -4.96
CA GLY A 89 -6.38 -1.12 -5.39
C GLY A 89 -5.88 -1.60 -6.74
N TYR A 90 -5.97 -2.91 -7.03
CA TYR A 90 -5.61 -3.45 -8.35
C TYR A 90 -6.45 -2.83 -9.47
N LEU A 91 -7.77 -2.75 -9.28
CA LEU A 91 -8.66 -2.16 -10.27
C LEU A 91 -8.40 -0.65 -10.42
N ALA A 92 -8.15 0.06 -9.31
CA ALA A 92 -7.78 1.48 -9.33
C ALA A 92 -6.51 1.73 -10.17
N ALA A 93 -5.48 0.91 -9.97
CA ALA A 93 -4.24 0.98 -10.74
C ALA A 93 -4.47 0.71 -12.22
N GLN A 94 -5.18 -0.37 -12.57
CA GLN A 94 -5.47 -0.73 -13.96
C GLN A 94 -6.30 0.32 -14.69
N VAL A 95 -7.31 0.90 -14.02
CA VAL A 95 -8.13 1.96 -14.65
C VAL A 95 -7.31 3.23 -14.81
N ALA A 96 -6.56 3.65 -13.79
CA ALA A 96 -5.72 4.84 -13.86
C ALA A 96 -4.71 4.74 -15.03
N VAL A 97 -3.97 3.64 -15.11
CA VAL A 97 -2.98 3.45 -16.18
C VAL A 97 -3.64 3.43 -17.55
N LYS A 98 -4.73 2.65 -17.73
CA LYS A 98 -5.39 2.52 -19.04
C LYS A 98 -6.11 3.79 -19.51
N SER A 99 -6.61 4.62 -18.57
CA SER A 99 -7.31 5.85 -18.93
C SER A 99 -6.40 7.06 -19.08
N LEU A 100 -5.20 7.04 -18.45
CA LEU A 100 -4.35 8.23 -18.36
C LEU A 100 -3.06 8.16 -19.17
N VAL A 101 -2.59 6.97 -19.56
CA VAL A 101 -1.34 6.85 -20.33
C VAL A 101 -1.53 7.32 -21.78
N GLU A 102 -2.64 6.95 -22.41
CA GLU A 102 -2.96 7.30 -23.81
C GLU A 102 -1.79 6.92 -24.75
N ASN A 103 -1.35 7.85 -25.62
CA ASN A 103 -0.28 7.66 -26.60
C ASN A 103 1.05 8.26 -26.14
N ARG A 104 1.27 8.45 -24.82
CA ARG A 104 2.48 9.05 -24.26
C ARG A 104 3.58 8.02 -24.03
N SER A 105 4.83 8.46 -24.13
CA SER A 105 5.98 7.63 -23.74
C SER A 105 5.98 7.35 -22.24
N VAL A 106 6.15 6.08 -21.87
CA VAL A 106 6.01 5.61 -20.48
C VAL A 106 7.35 5.14 -19.92
N PHE A 107 7.69 5.65 -18.74
CA PHE A 107 8.85 5.23 -17.94
C PHE A 107 8.40 4.56 -16.66
N TYR A 108 8.69 3.26 -16.53
CA TYR A 108 8.42 2.50 -15.30
C TYR A 108 9.61 2.55 -14.36
N ALA A 109 9.34 2.81 -13.08
CA ALA A 109 10.34 2.68 -12.04
C ALA A 109 10.71 1.21 -11.76
N PRO A 110 11.89 0.94 -11.18
CA PRO A 110 12.25 -0.38 -10.69
C PRO A 110 11.19 -0.90 -9.72
N GLY A 111 10.85 -2.18 -9.83
CA GLY A 111 9.90 -2.82 -8.92
C GLY A 111 8.46 -2.31 -9.00
N ALA A 112 8.08 -1.55 -10.06
CA ALA A 112 6.69 -1.13 -10.27
C ALA A 112 5.74 -2.34 -10.20
N HIS A 113 4.72 -2.24 -9.34
CA HIS A 113 3.82 -3.34 -9.04
C HIS A 113 3.08 -3.83 -10.31
N PRO A 114 2.84 -5.14 -10.49
CA PRO A 114 2.16 -5.68 -11.69
C PRO A 114 0.79 -5.05 -11.99
N SER A 115 0.09 -4.53 -10.99
CA SER A 115 -1.16 -3.78 -11.21
C SER A 115 -1.00 -2.49 -12.02
N LEU A 116 0.22 -1.96 -12.10
CA LEU A 116 0.56 -0.74 -12.85
C LEU A 116 0.98 -1.04 -14.30
N TRP A 117 1.23 -2.29 -14.65
CA TRP A 117 1.72 -2.61 -15.98
C TRP A 117 0.62 -2.50 -17.05
N ILE A 118 0.95 -1.87 -18.16
CA ILE A 118 0.06 -1.79 -19.33
C ILE A 118 0.01 -3.15 -20.04
N ALA A 119 1.15 -3.83 -20.11
CA ALA A 119 1.31 -5.12 -20.78
C ALA A 119 2.15 -6.07 -19.91
N GLU A 120 3.41 -6.32 -20.26
CA GLU A 120 4.32 -7.24 -19.57
C GLU A 120 5.22 -6.50 -18.56
N ASP A 121 5.99 -7.28 -17.77
CA ASP A 121 7.02 -6.76 -16.86
C ASP A 121 7.98 -5.80 -17.62
N PRO A 122 8.06 -4.52 -17.20
CA PRO A 122 8.96 -3.54 -17.83
C PRO A 122 10.45 -3.88 -17.69
N LYS A 123 10.81 -4.84 -16.84
CA LYS A 123 12.16 -5.39 -16.64
C LYS A 123 13.23 -4.34 -16.30
N VAL A 124 12.86 -3.29 -15.58
CA VAL A 124 13.80 -2.28 -15.08
C VAL A 124 14.68 -2.90 -13.99
N ARG A 125 16.03 -2.85 -14.16
CA ARG A 125 17.00 -3.51 -13.28
C ARG A 125 17.96 -2.54 -12.58
N LEU A 126 17.75 -1.25 -12.74
CA LEU A 126 18.53 -0.19 -12.08
C LEU A 126 18.09 0.02 -10.63
N SER A 127 18.92 0.63 -9.81
CA SER A 127 18.44 1.26 -8.58
C SER A 127 17.53 2.43 -8.90
N PHE A 128 16.62 2.78 -7.98
CA PHE A 128 15.71 3.91 -8.19
C PHE A 128 16.47 5.22 -8.49
N SER A 129 17.54 5.48 -7.74
CA SER A 129 18.35 6.70 -7.94
C SER A 129 19.00 6.75 -9.32
N ALA A 130 19.61 5.67 -9.80
CA ALA A 130 20.22 5.64 -11.14
C ALA A 130 19.17 5.73 -12.25
N TRP A 131 18.05 5.02 -12.11
CA TRP A 131 16.92 5.07 -13.03
C TRP A 131 16.31 6.47 -13.11
N LYS A 132 16.12 7.14 -11.99
CA LYS A 132 15.55 8.50 -11.92
C LYS A 132 16.38 9.48 -12.75
N MET A 133 17.71 9.47 -12.58
CA MET A 133 18.61 10.34 -13.33
C MET A 133 18.59 10.05 -14.83
N GLU A 134 18.57 8.75 -15.20
CA GLU A 134 18.48 8.35 -16.61
C GLU A 134 17.15 8.80 -17.26
N VAL A 135 16.04 8.71 -16.53
CA VAL A 135 14.71 9.14 -17.02
C VAL A 135 14.65 10.65 -17.22
N ILE A 136 15.17 11.44 -16.28
CA ILE A 136 15.24 12.89 -16.39
C ILE A 136 16.05 13.28 -17.65
N ASP A 137 17.21 12.65 -17.84
CA ASP A 137 18.06 12.92 -19.02
C ASP A 137 17.34 12.55 -20.34
N LYS A 138 16.71 11.37 -20.40
CA LYS A 138 15.93 10.92 -21.56
C LYS A 138 14.77 11.85 -21.89
N ILE A 139 14.02 12.31 -20.91
CA ILE A 139 12.90 13.24 -21.10
C ILE A 139 13.43 14.57 -21.62
N ASN A 140 14.46 15.14 -20.99
CA ASN A 140 15.00 16.45 -21.35
C ASN A 140 15.61 16.48 -22.76
N ASN A 141 16.19 15.37 -23.23
CA ASN A 141 16.79 15.25 -24.57
C ASN A 141 15.83 14.72 -25.65
N SER A 142 14.58 14.39 -25.28
CA SER A 142 13.59 13.89 -26.24
C SER A 142 13.04 15.00 -27.13
N SER A 143 12.65 14.66 -28.35
CA SER A 143 11.85 15.53 -29.22
C SER A 143 10.35 15.50 -28.87
N GLU A 144 9.90 14.53 -28.05
CA GLU A 144 8.52 14.45 -27.55
C GLU A 144 8.30 15.46 -26.42
N SER A 145 7.05 15.85 -26.18
CA SER A 145 6.66 16.79 -25.14
C SER A 145 5.92 16.15 -23.96
N ASP A 146 5.34 14.96 -24.17
CA ASP A 146 4.37 14.40 -23.22
C ASP A 146 4.77 13.00 -22.74
N PHE A 147 4.91 12.83 -21.45
CA PHE A 147 5.45 11.62 -20.82
C PHE A 147 4.60 11.15 -19.65
N VAL A 148 4.73 9.87 -19.33
CA VAL A 148 4.18 9.28 -18.09
C VAL A 148 5.30 8.58 -17.34
N ILE A 149 5.41 8.88 -16.06
CA ILE A 149 6.28 8.18 -15.13
C ILE A 149 5.38 7.36 -14.19
N ILE A 150 5.65 6.07 -14.05
CA ILE A 150 4.88 5.15 -13.21
C ILE A 150 5.80 4.52 -12.17
N SER A 151 5.47 4.68 -10.89
CA SER A 151 6.27 4.19 -9.77
C SER A 151 5.41 3.77 -8.59
N ASN A 152 5.96 2.91 -7.72
CA ASN A 152 5.51 2.84 -6.34
C ASN A 152 6.10 4.04 -5.56
N ALA A 153 5.47 4.44 -4.46
CA ALA A 153 6.08 5.39 -3.52
C ALA A 153 7.09 4.70 -2.59
N ILE A 154 6.85 3.41 -2.29
CA ILE A 154 7.68 2.56 -1.42
C ILE A 154 7.91 1.22 -2.11
N ASP A 155 9.16 0.74 -2.15
CA ASP A 155 9.41 -0.68 -2.28
C ASP A 155 9.18 -1.34 -0.90
N ASN A 156 8.14 -2.16 -0.81
CA ASN A 156 7.78 -2.85 0.43
C ASN A 156 8.45 -4.23 0.57
N LEU A 157 9.15 -4.70 -0.44
CA LEU A 157 9.80 -6.01 -0.48
C LEU A 157 11.27 -5.90 -0.12
N THR A 158 11.95 -4.86 -0.61
CA THR A 158 13.23 -4.39 -0.10
C THR A 158 13.03 -2.97 0.42
N PRO A 159 12.57 -2.78 1.67
CA PRO A 159 12.03 -1.50 2.12
C PRO A 159 12.89 -0.30 1.72
N GLU A 160 12.38 0.51 0.81
CA GLU A 160 13.00 1.73 0.32
C GLU A 160 11.90 2.78 0.07
N LEU A 161 12.04 3.95 0.65
CA LEU A 161 11.17 5.09 0.36
C LEU A 161 11.78 5.86 -0.81
N PHE A 162 11.05 5.96 -1.92
CA PHE A 162 11.54 6.62 -3.11
C PHE A 162 11.45 8.14 -2.99
N ASP A 163 12.52 8.82 -3.39
CA ASP A 163 12.62 10.28 -3.44
C ASP A 163 12.44 10.79 -4.87
N PHE A 164 11.38 11.55 -5.08
CA PHE A 164 10.98 12.10 -6.37
C PHE A 164 11.44 13.55 -6.59
N ALA A 165 12.14 14.18 -5.64
CA ALA A 165 12.45 15.61 -5.70
C ALA A 165 13.21 16.03 -6.97
N ASP A 166 14.14 15.19 -7.47
CA ASP A 166 14.94 15.52 -8.65
C ASP A 166 14.12 15.63 -9.95
N PHE A 167 12.90 15.10 -10.01
CA PHE A 167 12.05 15.29 -11.18
C PHE A 167 11.67 16.76 -11.43
N GLN A 168 11.82 17.66 -10.43
CA GLN A 168 11.73 19.09 -10.64
C GLN A 168 12.75 19.62 -11.70
N ASN A 169 13.80 18.86 -12.00
CA ASN A 169 14.80 19.19 -13.02
C ASN A 169 14.37 18.80 -14.45
N ILE A 170 13.19 18.27 -14.64
CA ILE A 170 12.61 18.07 -15.96
C ILE A 170 12.29 19.43 -16.58
N ALA A 171 12.71 19.63 -17.82
CA ALA A 171 12.57 20.90 -18.54
C ALA A 171 11.10 21.34 -18.62
N GLU A 172 10.85 22.64 -18.51
CA GLU A 172 9.50 23.22 -18.42
C GLU A 172 8.64 23.01 -19.69
N ASP A 173 9.29 22.73 -20.83
CA ASP A 173 8.61 22.41 -22.10
C ASP A 173 8.17 20.93 -22.20
N LYS A 174 8.43 20.12 -21.18
CA LYS A 174 8.05 18.70 -21.08
C LYS A 174 6.90 18.52 -20.09
N ASN A 175 5.80 17.97 -20.53
CA ASN A 175 4.64 17.65 -19.67
C ASN A 175 4.77 16.23 -19.14
N VAL A 176 4.77 16.06 -17.85
CA VAL A 176 4.90 14.75 -17.21
C VAL A 176 3.68 14.46 -16.34
N LEU A 177 3.05 13.31 -16.57
CA LEU A 177 2.12 12.72 -15.62
C LEU A 177 2.89 11.73 -14.73
N LEU A 178 2.97 12.00 -13.44
CA LEU A 178 3.54 11.10 -12.45
C LEU A 178 2.41 10.30 -11.77
N ILE A 179 2.37 8.98 -12.02
CA ILE A 179 1.43 8.04 -11.40
C ILE A 179 2.18 7.29 -10.30
N LEU A 180 1.74 7.47 -9.05
CA LEU A 180 2.35 6.86 -7.87
C LEU A 180 1.41 5.89 -7.18
N ASP A 181 1.86 4.65 -6.94
CA ASP A 181 1.19 3.69 -6.07
C ASP A 181 1.74 3.82 -4.62
N ASP A 182 0.93 4.39 -3.74
CA ASP A 182 1.23 4.55 -2.32
C ASP A 182 0.47 3.53 -1.43
N SER A 183 0.12 2.39 -1.98
CA SER A 183 -0.67 1.34 -1.31
C SER A 183 -0.08 0.84 0.01
N HIS A 184 1.24 0.91 0.18
CA HIS A 184 1.92 0.46 1.39
C HIS A 184 2.23 1.58 2.38
N GLY A 185 2.07 2.84 1.98
CA GLY A 185 2.48 3.98 2.78
C GLY A 185 1.36 4.92 3.21
N ILE A 186 0.32 5.06 2.39
CA ILE A 186 -0.80 5.98 2.65
C ILE A 186 -1.48 5.69 3.99
N GLY A 187 -1.49 6.66 4.90
CA GLY A 187 -2.05 6.51 6.24
C GLY A 187 -1.25 5.56 7.16
N VAL A 188 -0.07 5.09 6.75
CA VAL A 188 0.81 4.18 7.49
C VAL A 188 2.10 4.87 7.92
N LEU A 189 2.86 5.48 6.99
CA LEU A 189 4.05 6.24 7.34
C LEU A 189 3.70 7.60 7.94
N ASN A 190 2.72 8.25 7.35
CA ASN A 190 2.20 9.55 7.79
C ASN A 190 0.69 9.45 8.00
N LYS A 191 0.18 10.04 9.09
CA LYS A 191 -1.23 9.90 9.51
C LYS A 191 -2.24 10.40 8.46
N ASN A 192 -1.99 11.59 7.91
CA ASN A 192 -2.88 12.28 6.98
C ASN A 192 -2.12 12.84 5.76
N ALA A 193 -1.07 12.16 5.34
CA ALA A 193 -0.28 12.54 4.18
C ALA A 193 0.20 11.29 3.43
N LEU A 194 0.71 11.49 2.24
CA LEU A 194 1.39 10.47 1.46
C LEU A 194 2.66 10.00 2.17
N SER A 195 3.16 8.84 1.81
CA SER A 195 4.38 8.28 2.38
C SER A 195 5.62 9.08 1.98
N THR A 196 5.69 9.54 0.74
CA THR A 196 6.82 10.30 0.20
C THR A 196 6.53 11.80 0.16
N ASP A 197 7.57 12.60 0.33
CA ASP A 197 7.47 14.07 0.26
C ASP A 197 7.48 14.52 -1.20
N LEU A 198 6.37 15.07 -1.65
CA LEU A 198 6.20 15.58 -3.01
C LEU A 198 6.17 17.12 -3.09
N ARG A 199 6.52 17.82 -1.99
CA ARG A 199 6.49 19.30 -1.95
C ARG A 199 7.42 19.94 -2.98
N ALA A 200 8.57 19.32 -3.26
CA ALA A 200 9.48 19.79 -4.29
C ALA A 200 8.84 19.80 -5.68
N LEU A 201 7.94 18.86 -5.96
CA LEU A 201 7.21 18.78 -7.23
C LEU A 201 6.07 19.79 -7.32
N GLY A 202 5.57 20.29 -6.20
CA GLY A 202 4.47 21.28 -6.17
C GLY A 202 4.81 22.62 -6.80
N SER A 203 6.10 22.92 -7.02
CA SER A 203 6.57 24.09 -7.76
C SER A 203 6.72 23.84 -9.28
N ALA A 204 6.81 22.59 -9.71
CA ALA A 204 6.98 22.20 -11.11
C ALA A 204 5.60 22.15 -11.81
N LYS A 205 5.25 23.22 -12.51
CA LYS A 205 3.95 23.38 -13.19
C LYS A 205 3.71 22.38 -14.32
N ASN A 206 4.78 21.79 -14.82
CA ASN A 206 4.80 20.82 -15.92
C ASN A 206 4.70 19.36 -15.43
N ILE A 207 4.62 19.13 -14.11
CA ILE A 207 4.41 17.79 -13.53
C ILE A 207 3.03 17.70 -12.90
N GLU A 208 2.20 16.86 -13.47
CA GLU A 208 0.91 16.49 -12.91
C GLU A 208 1.04 15.24 -12.06
N LEU A 209 0.45 15.23 -10.86
CA LEU A 209 0.50 14.12 -9.93
C LEU A 209 -0.85 13.40 -9.86
N VAL A 210 -0.81 12.08 -10.01
CA VAL A 210 -1.89 11.15 -9.70
C VAL A 210 -1.37 10.11 -8.71
N VAL A 211 -2.01 9.98 -7.57
CA VAL A 211 -1.67 8.96 -6.57
C VAL A 211 -2.79 7.94 -6.50
N LEU A 212 -2.43 6.68 -6.48
CA LEU A 212 -3.37 5.60 -6.25
C LEU A 212 -2.97 4.74 -5.04
N ALA A 213 -3.94 4.10 -4.42
CA ALA A 213 -3.67 3.22 -3.30
C ALA A 213 -4.75 2.15 -3.12
N SER A 214 -4.30 0.99 -2.62
CA SER A 214 -5.19 -0.03 -2.04
C SER A 214 -5.51 0.35 -0.60
N LEU A 215 -6.76 0.61 -0.30
CA LEU A 215 -7.21 0.94 1.06
C LEU A 215 -7.35 -0.32 1.94
N ALA A 216 -7.38 -1.51 1.34
CA ALA A 216 -7.47 -2.78 2.07
C ALA A 216 -6.23 -3.11 2.93
N LYS A 217 -5.12 -2.41 2.74
CA LYS A 217 -3.89 -2.60 3.51
C LYS A 217 -3.93 -1.77 4.81
N GLY A 218 -3.42 -0.55 4.79
CA GLY A 218 -3.39 0.32 5.96
C GLY A 218 -4.77 0.70 6.47
N LEU A 219 -5.67 1.11 5.58
CA LEU A 219 -6.98 1.65 5.97
C LEU A 219 -8.10 0.60 6.12
N GLY A 220 -7.80 -0.69 5.98
CA GLY A 220 -8.71 -1.79 6.32
C GLY A 220 -10.03 -1.82 5.54
N THR A 221 -10.09 -1.19 4.37
CA THR A 221 -11.30 -1.06 3.56
C THR A 221 -11.08 -1.67 2.18
N ASP A 222 -11.91 -2.63 1.77
CA ASP A 222 -11.86 -3.22 0.43
C ASP A 222 -12.28 -2.20 -0.64
N ALA A 223 -11.33 -1.32 -0.94
CA ALA A 223 -11.44 -0.28 -1.96
C ALA A 223 -10.06 0.05 -2.53
N GLY A 224 -10.06 0.64 -3.70
CA GLY A 224 -8.92 1.37 -4.24
C GLY A 224 -9.31 2.82 -4.42
N VAL A 225 -8.36 3.73 -4.23
CA VAL A 225 -8.53 5.16 -4.47
C VAL A 225 -7.57 5.64 -5.54
N VAL A 226 -8.02 6.57 -6.36
CA VAL A 226 -7.17 7.40 -7.22
C VAL A 226 -7.41 8.85 -6.82
N LEU A 227 -6.33 9.57 -6.52
CA LEU A 227 -6.31 10.96 -6.06
C LEU A 227 -5.63 11.82 -7.15
N GLY A 228 -6.17 12.99 -7.44
CA GLY A 228 -5.61 13.87 -8.46
C GLY A 228 -6.42 15.14 -8.62
N ASN A 229 -6.22 15.84 -9.75
CA ASN A 229 -7.08 16.95 -10.12
C ASN A 229 -8.39 16.46 -10.77
N ALA A 230 -9.45 17.27 -10.69
CA ALA A 230 -10.78 16.90 -11.16
C ALA A 230 -10.83 16.59 -12.67
N ALA A 231 -10.08 17.33 -13.49
CA ALA A 231 -10.07 17.16 -14.95
C ALA A 231 -9.47 15.81 -15.36
N THR A 232 -8.39 15.39 -14.68
CA THR A 232 -7.74 14.10 -14.94
C THR A 232 -8.59 12.93 -14.40
N LEU A 233 -9.18 13.08 -13.23
CA LEU A 233 -10.04 12.03 -12.68
C LEU A 233 -11.35 11.86 -13.45
N GLU A 234 -11.80 12.88 -14.15
CA GLU A 234 -12.96 12.77 -15.05
C GLU A 234 -12.68 11.81 -16.24
N LYS A 235 -11.43 11.69 -16.71
CA LYS A 235 -11.04 10.68 -17.70
C LYS A 235 -11.24 9.26 -17.16
N ILE A 236 -10.91 9.05 -15.89
CA ILE A 236 -11.14 7.77 -15.19
C ILE A 236 -12.64 7.46 -15.10
N ARG A 237 -13.46 8.43 -14.69
CA ARG A 237 -14.92 8.26 -14.59
C ARG A 237 -15.58 7.91 -15.91
N LYS A 238 -15.03 8.40 -17.03
CA LYS A 238 -15.51 8.10 -18.40
C LYS A 238 -14.96 6.79 -18.97
N HIS A 239 -14.01 6.15 -18.32
CA HIS A 239 -13.40 4.93 -18.83
C HIS A 239 -14.37 3.73 -18.69
N PRO A 240 -14.55 2.87 -19.72
CA PRO A 240 -15.50 1.76 -19.69
C PRO A 240 -15.34 0.81 -18.50
N ILE A 241 -14.11 0.58 -18.02
CA ILE A 241 -13.87 -0.26 -16.85
C ILE A 241 -14.51 0.35 -15.59
N TYR A 242 -14.33 1.66 -15.35
CA TYR A 242 -14.99 2.34 -14.22
C TYR A 242 -16.50 2.31 -14.34
N MET A 243 -17.00 2.59 -15.54
CA MET A 243 -18.42 2.63 -15.82
C MET A 243 -19.11 1.27 -15.62
N GLY A 244 -18.42 0.16 -15.95
CA GLY A 244 -18.96 -1.19 -15.85
C GLY A 244 -18.62 -1.94 -14.57
N ALA A 245 -17.65 -1.47 -13.78
CA ALA A 245 -17.23 -2.14 -12.56
C ALA A 245 -18.25 -1.98 -11.43
N SER A 246 -18.41 -3.04 -10.63
CA SER A 246 -19.08 -2.93 -9.34
C SER A 246 -18.25 -2.05 -8.39
N PRO A 247 -18.86 -1.09 -7.69
CA PRO A 247 -18.16 -0.30 -6.71
C PRO A 247 -17.85 -1.08 -5.42
N SER A 248 -17.06 -0.50 -4.53
CA SER A 248 -16.85 -1.01 -3.18
C SER A 248 -18.15 -1.12 -2.40
N SER A 249 -18.17 -1.96 -1.37
CA SER A 249 -19.32 -2.04 -0.45
C SER A 249 -19.61 -0.66 0.16
N PRO A 250 -20.85 -0.17 0.11
CA PRO A 250 -21.21 1.09 0.72
C PRO A 250 -21.03 1.06 2.25
N ALA A 251 -21.19 -0.11 2.87
CA ALA A 251 -20.94 -0.31 4.30
C ALA A 251 -19.45 -0.13 4.65
N ALA A 252 -18.54 -0.63 3.79
CA ALA A 252 -17.11 -0.43 3.96
C ALA A 252 -16.73 1.06 3.86
N LEU A 253 -17.32 1.77 2.89
CA LEU A 253 -17.09 3.21 2.74
C LEU A 253 -17.70 4.03 3.88
N TYR A 254 -18.83 3.61 4.45
CA TYR A 254 -19.37 4.20 5.65
C TYR A 254 -18.38 4.10 6.82
N ALA A 255 -17.82 2.91 7.06
CA ALA A 255 -16.80 2.73 8.10
C ALA A 255 -15.55 3.57 7.83
N LEU A 256 -15.10 3.67 6.56
CA LEU A 256 -13.99 4.51 6.15
C LEU A 256 -14.20 5.99 6.55
N VAL A 257 -15.36 6.54 6.24
CA VAL A 257 -15.68 7.97 6.50
C VAL A 257 -15.82 8.25 8.01
N HIS A 258 -16.43 7.34 8.74
CA HIS A 258 -16.74 7.55 10.17
C HIS A 258 -15.65 7.05 11.13
N GLY A 259 -14.66 6.31 10.62
CA GLY A 259 -13.59 5.68 11.41
C GLY A 259 -12.42 6.58 11.81
N ASN A 260 -12.48 7.91 11.62
CA ASN A 260 -11.29 8.77 11.77
C ASN A 260 -10.58 8.62 13.13
N LYS A 261 -11.31 8.61 14.25
CA LYS A 261 -10.74 8.41 15.59
C LYS A 261 -10.09 7.04 15.76
N ILE A 262 -10.67 6.02 15.12
CA ILE A 262 -10.12 4.66 15.13
C ILE A 262 -8.79 4.63 14.34
N TYR A 263 -8.74 5.28 13.19
CA TYR A 263 -7.50 5.43 12.41
C TYR A 263 -6.41 6.13 13.20
N GLU A 264 -6.74 7.24 13.89
CA GLU A 264 -5.79 7.98 14.70
C GLU A 264 -5.20 7.12 15.82
N ALA A 265 -6.05 6.42 16.59
CA ALA A 265 -5.61 5.54 17.65
C ALA A 265 -4.78 4.36 17.13
N ALA A 266 -5.19 3.74 16.01
CA ALA A 266 -4.47 2.64 15.40
C ALA A 266 -3.11 3.08 14.84
N PHE A 267 -3.03 4.28 14.25
CA PHE A 267 -1.77 4.86 13.78
C PHE A 267 -0.81 5.07 14.95
N ASP A 268 -1.27 5.71 16.04
CA ASP A 268 -0.41 5.98 17.20
C ASP A 268 0.07 4.67 17.84
N LYS A 269 -0.79 3.65 17.95
CA LYS A 269 -0.41 2.31 18.44
C LYS A 269 0.58 1.62 17.50
N LEU A 270 0.39 1.70 16.17
CA LEU A 270 1.33 1.14 15.21
C LEU A 270 2.73 1.74 15.38
N HIS A 271 2.83 3.08 15.49
CA HIS A 271 4.12 3.75 15.61
C HIS A 271 4.81 3.46 16.95
N GLN A 272 4.06 3.37 18.06
CA GLN A 272 4.60 2.87 19.33
C GLN A 272 5.18 1.45 19.16
N ASN A 273 4.46 0.55 18.50
CA ASN A 273 4.91 -0.81 18.25
C ASN A 273 6.14 -0.87 17.33
N ILE A 274 6.22 0.00 16.32
CA ILE A 274 7.40 0.13 15.44
C ILE A 274 8.63 0.57 16.25
N ASP A 275 8.49 1.54 17.16
CA ASP A 275 9.59 2.02 18.00
C ASP A 275 10.10 0.93 18.93
N VAL A 276 9.20 0.16 19.56
CA VAL A 276 9.57 -1.01 20.37
C VAL A 276 10.32 -2.04 19.52
N ALA A 277 9.78 -2.41 18.36
CA ALA A 277 10.42 -3.39 17.47
C ALA A 277 11.80 -2.90 17.00
N LYS A 278 11.92 -1.64 16.59
CA LYS A 278 13.17 -1.03 16.13
C LYS A 278 14.27 -1.09 17.19
N ALA A 279 13.94 -0.90 18.47
CA ALA A 279 14.91 -1.00 19.55
C ALA A 279 15.53 -2.40 19.65
N PHE A 280 14.76 -3.47 19.36
CA PHE A 280 15.29 -4.84 19.30
C PHE A 280 16.04 -5.12 18.01
N PHE A 281 15.48 -4.77 16.85
CA PHE A 281 16.07 -5.06 15.54
C PHE A 281 17.38 -4.32 15.30
N SER A 282 17.63 -3.17 15.94
CA SER A 282 18.91 -2.45 15.84
C SER A 282 20.13 -3.25 16.32
N ASN A 283 19.90 -4.30 17.13
CA ASN A 283 20.93 -5.18 17.65
C ASN A 283 21.04 -6.51 16.88
N LEU A 284 20.29 -6.67 15.77
CA LEU A 284 20.25 -7.89 14.98
C LEU A 284 20.73 -7.63 13.55
N GLU A 285 21.78 -8.35 13.13
CA GLU A 285 22.26 -8.29 11.76
C GLU A 285 21.34 -9.06 10.79
N GLY A 286 21.36 -8.67 9.51
CA GLY A 286 20.65 -9.37 8.44
C GLY A 286 19.17 -9.01 8.32
N TYR A 287 18.73 -7.95 9.00
CA TYR A 287 17.41 -7.37 8.85
C TYR A 287 17.48 -5.97 8.22
N HIS A 288 16.58 -5.71 7.29
CA HIS A 288 16.46 -4.41 6.62
C HIS A 288 15.08 -3.78 6.86
N ASN A 289 15.08 -2.49 7.17
CA ASN A 289 13.89 -1.68 7.44
C ASN A 289 14.18 -0.22 7.10
N ILE A 290 13.13 0.57 6.86
CA ILE A 290 13.22 2.03 6.76
C ILE A 290 12.46 2.70 7.92
N PRO A 291 12.82 3.95 8.28
CA PRO A 291 12.16 4.67 9.37
C PRO A 291 10.64 4.72 9.24
N ASN A 292 9.94 4.50 10.34
CA ASN A 292 8.47 4.56 10.46
C ASN A 292 7.70 3.56 9.60
N PHE A 293 8.37 2.60 8.97
CA PHE A 293 7.72 1.56 8.18
C PHE A 293 7.66 0.24 8.97
N PRO A 294 6.48 -0.43 9.02
CA PRO A 294 6.28 -1.56 9.92
C PRO A 294 6.81 -2.90 9.38
N VAL A 295 7.74 -2.89 8.42
CA VAL A 295 8.22 -4.11 7.76
C VAL A 295 9.72 -4.25 7.93
N PHE A 296 10.14 -5.41 8.47
CA PHE A 296 11.54 -5.84 8.58
C PHE A 296 11.73 -7.04 7.66
N THR A 297 12.69 -6.96 6.74
CA THR A 297 12.93 -8.02 5.75
C THR A 297 14.26 -8.74 6.02
N SER A 298 14.32 -10.03 5.68
CA SER A 298 15.53 -10.85 5.78
C SER A 298 15.57 -11.91 4.69
N HIS A 299 16.75 -12.20 4.17
CA HIS A 299 17.00 -13.26 3.20
C HIS A 299 17.51 -14.57 3.83
N ASP A 300 17.44 -14.70 5.17
CA ASP A 300 17.82 -15.95 5.84
C ASP A 300 16.88 -17.11 5.45
N PRO A 301 17.35 -18.13 4.73
CA PRO A 301 16.49 -19.20 4.24
C PRO A 301 15.91 -20.08 5.36
N ASN A 302 16.46 -20.02 6.56
CA ASN A 302 16.03 -20.83 7.71
C ASN A 302 15.06 -20.09 8.64
N LEU A 303 14.93 -18.76 8.50
CA LEU A 303 14.19 -17.91 9.43
C LEU A 303 12.73 -18.37 9.58
N TYR A 304 12.01 -18.56 8.49
CA TYR A 304 10.60 -18.97 8.53
C TYR A 304 10.40 -20.27 9.30
N ARG A 305 11.22 -21.30 8.98
CA ARG A 305 11.12 -22.61 9.66
C ARG A 305 11.40 -22.51 11.14
N TYR A 306 12.42 -21.74 11.52
CA TYR A 306 12.78 -21.53 12.91
C TYR A 306 11.65 -20.83 13.67
N LEU A 307 11.10 -19.75 13.13
CA LEU A 307 10.02 -19.00 13.76
C LEU A 307 8.75 -19.84 13.94
N VAL A 308 8.37 -20.64 12.93
CA VAL A 308 7.20 -21.53 13.04
C VAL A 308 7.37 -22.56 14.17
N GLN A 309 8.56 -23.08 14.40
CA GLN A 309 8.85 -23.99 15.52
C GLN A 309 8.67 -23.31 16.88
N HIS A 310 8.83 -21.99 16.94
CA HIS A 310 8.66 -21.15 18.14
C HIS A 310 7.33 -20.40 18.16
N GLN A 311 6.32 -20.91 17.41
CA GLN A 311 4.96 -20.36 17.40
C GLN A 311 4.87 -18.90 16.92
N VAL A 312 5.79 -18.48 16.05
CA VAL A 312 5.76 -17.21 15.35
C VAL A 312 5.57 -17.46 13.85
N LEU A 313 4.60 -16.79 13.25
CA LEU A 313 4.28 -16.90 11.84
C LEU A 313 4.52 -15.56 11.14
N ILE A 314 5.30 -15.59 10.05
CA ILE A 314 5.64 -14.43 9.23
C ILE A 314 5.24 -14.68 7.77
N SER A 315 5.25 -13.64 6.95
CA SER A 315 5.18 -13.80 5.48
C SER A 315 6.53 -14.27 4.95
N SER A 316 6.54 -15.37 4.18
CA SER A 316 7.76 -15.92 3.56
C SER A 316 7.41 -16.51 2.20
N PHE A 317 8.05 -16.02 1.14
CA PHE A 317 7.78 -16.42 -0.24
C PHE A 317 9.00 -16.16 -1.14
N PRO A 318 9.16 -16.90 -2.25
CA PRO A 318 10.18 -16.60 -3.25
C PRO A 318 9.94 -15.25 -3.91
N TYR A 319 11.00 -14.44 -4.08
CA TYR A 319 10.90 -13.15 -4.76
C TYR A 319 12.22 -12.80 -5.46
N PRO A 320 12.22 -12.20 -6.67
CA PRO A 320 11.03 -11.79 -7.46
C PRO A 320 10.39 -12.92 -8.30
N LEU A 321 11.03 -14.06 -8.43
CA LEU A 321 10.53 -15.21 -9.21
C LEU A 321 10.22 -16.40 -8.29
N ALA A 322 9.39 -17.32 -8.75
CA ALA A 322 9.07 -18.55 -8.00
C ALA A 322 10.31 -19.42 -7.67
N THR A 323 11.40 -19.26 -8.42
CA THR A 323 12.69 -19.94 -8.25
C THR A 323 13.70 -19.14 -7.42
N SER A 324 13.37 -17.91 -7.05
CA SER A 324 14.26 -17.05 -6.27
C SER A 324 14.39 -17.52 -4.81
N PRO A 325 15.44 -17.09 -4.07
CA PRO A 325 15.52 -17.27 -2.64
C PRO A 325 14.28 -16.72 -1.91
N LEU A 326 14.01 -17.28 -0.73
CA LEU A 326 12.92 -16.80 0.12
C LEU A 326 13.22 -15.39 0.62
N LEU A 327 12.25 -14.50 0.44
CA LEU A 327 12.15 -13.23 1.14
C LEU A 327 11.25 -13.42 2.36
N ASN A 328 11.78 -13.16 3.53
CA ASN A 328 11.03 -13.16 4.78
C ASN A 328 10.65 -11.74 5.16
N ARG A 329 9.39 -11.53 5.50
CA ARG A 329 8.85 -10.24 5.94
C ARG A 329 8.20 -10.41 7.30
N ILE A 330 8.79 -9.77 8.30
CA ILE A 330 8.23 -9.58 9.63
C ILE A 330 7.45 -8.26 9.60
N VAL A 331 6.16 -8.32 9.85
CA VAL A 331 5.27 -7.16 9.78
C VAL A 331 4.75 -6.85 11.18
N ILE A 332 5.06 -5.66 11.67
CA ILE A 332 4.48 -5.12 12.89
C ILE A 332 3.13 -4.49 12.54
N SER A 333 2.14 -4.68 13.39
CA SER A 333 0.82 -4.07 13.22
C SER A 333 0.32 -3.43 14.51
N ALA A 334 -0.72 -2.61 14.40
CA ALA A 334 -1.36 -2.03 15.57
C ALA A 334 -2.05 -3.07 16.48
N LEU A 335 -2.29 -4.29 15.98
CA LEU A 335 -2.87 -5.39 16.79
C LEU A 335 -1.88 -5.98 17.80
N HIS A 336 -0.58 -5.85 17.56
CA HIS A 336 0.41 -6.42 18.46
C HIS A 336 0.45 -5.67 19.78
N GLU A 337 0.62 -6.46 20.84
CA GLU A 337 0.98 -5.96 22.17
C GLU A 337 2.51 -5.94 22.32
N GLU A 338 3.01 -5.18 23.28
CA GLU A 338 4.45 -5.12 23.57
C GLU A 338 5.03 -6.49 23.92
N SER A 339 4.22 -7.33 24.61
CA SER A 339 4.60 -8.72 24.93
C SER A 339 4.82 -9.60 23.71
N ASP A 340 4.05 -9.39 22.62
CA ASP A 340 4.22 -10.15 21.37
C ASP A 340 5.56 -9.79 20.70
N ILE A 341 5.86 -8.49 20.67
CA ILE A 341 7.09 -7.97 20.08
C ILE A 341 8.31 -8.41 20.91
N SER A 342 8.19 -8.42 22.23
CA SER A 342 9.22 -8.92 23.13
C SER A 342 9.48 -10.42 22.92
N GLN A 343 8.42 -11.23 22.81
CA GLN A 343 8.55 -12.65 22.50
C GLN A 343 9.21 -12.89 21.14
N LEU A 344 8.80 -12.15 20.10
CA LEU A 344 9.45 -12.20 18.78
C LEU A 344 10.95 -11.89 18.90
N ALA A 345 11.30 -10.83 19.64
CA ALA A 345 12.69 -10.42 19.84
C ALA A 345 13.52 -11.50 20.55
N GLU A 346 13.00 -12.14 21.60
CA GLU A 346 13.68 -13.24 22.31
C GLU A 346 13.95 -14.44 21.37
N VAL A 347 12.97 -14.80 20.55
CA VAL A 347 13.10 -15.89 19.55
C VAL A 347 14.16 -15.54 18.52
N LEU A 348 14.17 -14.31 17.99
CA LEU A 348 15.17 -13.86 17.00
C LEU A 348 16.57 -13.78 17.58
N MET A 349 16.73 -13.25 18.81
CA MET A 349 18.02 -13.23 19.51
C MET A 349 18.55 -14.64 19.78
N SER A 350 17.68 -15.59 20.12
CA SER A 350 18.08 -16.99 20.30
C SER A 350 18.55 -17.61 18.99
N GLN A 351 17.87 -17.35 17.88
CA GLN A 351 18.31 -17.79 16.55
C GLN A 351 19.68 -17.20 16.17
N HIS A 352 19.87 -15.90 16.46
CA HIS A 352 21.12 -15.21 16.14
C HIS A 352 22.31 -15.84 16.90
N ARG A 353 22.14 -16.15 18.19
CA ARG A 353 23.18 -16.82 19.01
C ARG A 353 23.52 -18.21 18.49
N LEU A 354 22.60 -18.92 17.86
CA LEU A 354 22.86 -20.25 17.28
C LEU A 354 23.69 -20.21 15.99
N LYS A 355 23.83 -19.02 15.39
CA LYS A 355 24.60 -18.80 14.15
C LYS A 355 26.05 -18.35 14.43
N LEU A 356 26.33 -17.83 15.65
CA LEU A 356 27.64 -17.44 16.14
C LEU A 356 28.35 -18.65 16.74
#